data_734ac6973c4c88b336feabd1a8b6ef77
#
_entry.id   734ac6973c4c88b336feabd1a8b6ef77
#
_cell.length_a   1.000
_cell.length_b   1.000
_cell.length_c   1.000
_cell.angle_alpha   90.00
_cell.angle_beta   90.00
_cell.angle_gamma   90.00
#
_symmetry.space_group_name_H-M   'P 1'
#
loop_
_entity.id
_entity.type
_entity.pdbx_description
1 polymer ?
#
loop_
_entity_poly.entity_id
_entity_poly.type
_entity_poly.pdbx_seq_one_letter_code
_entity_poly.pdbx_strand_id
1 'polypeptide(L)'
;MNAIEINSLSKEFGKIKAVENISLEVKEGEIFGFLGPNGAGKSTTMMILTTLLKPTSGKALVAGYDVVSQAKQVRQNIGYVQQEISVDEYLTGRENLILQARLNHIPKHLVKKRIDEILELIELTDKQNEPVITYSGGMRKRLDLAGGLLHQPKVLFLDEPTVGLDIQTRRKIWEYLRKIHDKFGMTIFLSTHYMEEADNLCDRIGIIDYGQIQVIDSPQTMKNALGNEVITFTISNNDEKKSNLISKIKEIEYVKDITTNGEGITVFSSKGTEVIPIIFQLSSSFGIKINSISLTQPTLDDVFISYTGRELRDETENFNKRREHAKMKRLRA
;
A
#
# COMPACT_ATOMS: atom_id res chain seq x y z
N MET A 1 1.25 -22.85 6.07
CA MET A 1 0.50 -22.38 7.25
C MET A 1 0.22 -20.89 7.08
N ASN A 2 -0.71 -20.34 7.88
CA ASN A 2 -0.96 -18.89 7.83
C ASN A 2 -0.04 -18.20 8.84
N ALA A 3 0.65 -17.15 8.39
CA ALA A 3 1.45 -16.28 9.24
C ALA A 3 0.59 -15.24 9.97
N ILE A 4 -0.50 -14.80 9.29
CA ILE A 4 -1.49 -13.87 9.86
C ILE A 4 -2.88 -14.41 9.53
N GLU A 5 -3.77 -14.39 10.51
CA GLU A 5 -5.18 -14.70 10.37
C GLU A 5 -6.02 -13.63 11.04
N ILE A 6 -6.95 -13.06 10.30
CA ILE A 6 -7.90 -12.06 10.81
C ILE A 6 -9.31 -12.58 10.57
N ASN A 7 -10.12 -12.62 11.63
CA ASN A 7 -11.49 -13.12 11.59
C ASN A 7 -12.44 -12.08 12.17
N SER A 8 -13.26 -11.47 11.29
CA SER A 8 -14.30 -10.49 11.63
C SER A 8 -13.81 -9.37 12.55
N LEU A 9 -12.60 -8.87 12.28
CA LEU A 9 -11.93 -7.86 13.10
C LEU A 9 -12.60 -6.50 12.93
N SER A 10 -12.90 -5.83 14.04
CA SER A 10 -13.44 -4.47 14.04
C SER A 10 -12.76 -3.60 15.06
N LYS A 11 -12.64 -2.30 14.73
CA LYS A 11 -12.14 -1.28 15.64
C LYS A 11 -12.95 0.00 15.51
N GLU A 12 -13.48 0.42 16.65
CA GLU A 12 -14.24 1.65 16.76
C GLU A 12 -13.56 2.64 17.73
N PHE A 13 -13.57 3.92 17.39
CA PHE A 13 -13.18 5.04 18.22
C PHE A 13 -14.37 5.96 18.41
N GLY A 14 -15.10 5.77 19.50
CA GLY A 14 -16.39 6.43 19.73
C GLY A 14 -17.39 6.08 18.63
N LYS A 15 -17.74 7.05 17.79
CA LYS A 15 -18.68 6.85 16.66
C LYS A 15 -17.99 6.49 15.33
N ILE A 16 -16.65 6.51 15.29
CA ILE A 16 -15.90 6.27 14.07
C ILE A 16 -15.52 4.79 14.00
N LYS A 17 -16.00 4.10 12.98
CA LYS A 17 -15.59 2.75 12.65
C LYS A 17 -14.34 2.81 11.77
N ALA A 18 -13.17 2.68 12.40
CA ALA A 18 -11.90 2.74 11.69
C ALA A 18 -11.58 1.43 10.94
N VAL A 19 -12.07 0.29 11.46
CA VAL A 19 -12.02 -1.03 10.83
C VAL A 19 -13.36 -1.70 11.07
N GLU A 20 -13.98 -2.23 10.04
CA GLU A 20 -15.31 -2.81 10.09
C GLU A 20 -15.34 -4.22 9.50
N ASN A 21 -15.41 -5.21 10.39
CA ASN A 21 -15.62 -6.63 10.06
C ASN A 21 -14.68 -7.19 8.98
N ILE A 22 -13.39 -6.89 9.06
CA ILE A 22 -12.43 -7.41 8.08
C ILE A 22 -12.01 -8.84 8.40
N SER A 23 -11.83 -9.64 7.35
CA SER A 23 -11.27 -10.99 7.42
C SER A 23 -10.26 -11.20 6.31
N LEU A 24 -9.08 -11.70 6.64
CA LEU A 24 -8.04 -12.04 5.67
C LEU A 24 -7.03 -13.04 6.25
N GLU A 25 -6.33 -13.71 5.35
CA GLU A 25 -5.25 -14.63 5.67
C GLU A 25 -4.02 -14.29 4.85
N VAL A 26 -2.84 -14.32 5.51
CA VAL A 26 -1.53 -14.17 4.87
C VAL A 26 -0.74 -15.44 5.11
N LYS A 27 -0.21 -16.03 4.04
CA LYS A 27 0.56 -17.27 4.11
C LYS A 27 1.98 -17.01 4.63
N GLU A 28 2.61 -18.04 5.22
CA GLU A 28 4.03 -17.96 5.56
C GLU A 28 4.88 -17.74 4.30
N GLY A 29 5.86 -16.85 4.37
CA GLY A 29 6.72 -16.50 3.25
C GLY A 29 6.01 -15.71 2.14
N GLU A 30 4.90 -15.03 2.42
CA GLU A 30 4.18 -14.17 1.48
C GLU A 30 4.54 -12.69 1.71
N ILE A 31 4.70 -11.92 0.66
CA ILE A 31 4.69 -10.45 0.72
C ILE A 31 3.27 -9.98 0.45
N PHE A 32 2.57 -9.56 1.49
CA PHE A 32 1.19 -9.09 1.41
C PHE A 32 1.11 -7.57 1.54
N GLY A 33 0.47 -6.92 0.55
CA GLY A 33 0.23 -5.48 0.52
C GLY A 33 -1.17 -5.13 1.03
N PHE A 34 -1.27 -4.17 1.96
CA PHE A 34 -2.54 -3.62 2.42
C PHE A 34 -2.70 -2.22 1.83
N LEU A 35 -3.40 -2.14 0.70
CA LEU A 35 -3.47 -0.97 -0.18
C LEU A 35 -4.74 -0.17 0.08
N GLY A 36 -4.64 1.15 0.21
CA GLY A 36 -5.80 2.03 0.35
C GLY A 36 -5.44 3.47 0.67
N PRO A 37 -6.40 4.39 0.60
CA PRO A 37 -6.17 5.80 0.87
C PRO A 37 -5.88 6.06 2.34
N ASN A 38 -5.44 7.28 2.64
CA ASN A 38 -5.27 7.74 4.02
C ASN A 38 -6.62 7.74 4.74
N GLY A 39 -6.61 7.20 5.97
CA GLY A 39 -7.85 7.02 6.75
C GLY A 39 -8.67 5.78 6.41
N ALA A 40 -8.24 4.92 5.48
CA ALA A 40 -8.96 3.69 5.13
C ALA A 40 -8.93 2.61 6.22
N GLY A 41 -8.09 2.74 7.27
CA GLY A 41 -7.98 1.77 8.36
C GLY A 41 -6.67 0.95 8.36
N LYS A 42 -5.74 1.21 7.42
CA LYS A 42 -4.46 0.48 7.27
C LYS A 42 -3.64 0.46 8.57
N SER A 43 -3.20 1.64 9.05
CA SER A 43 -2.38 1.75 10.25
C SER A 43 -3.12 1.28 11.52
N THR A 44 -4.45 1.46 11.59
CA THR A 44 -5.26 0.92 12.70
C THR A 44 -5.21 -0.60 12.72
N THR A 45 -5.37 -1.26 11.58
CA THR A 45 -5.27 -2.72 11.45
C THR A 45 -3.86 -3.17 11.83
N MET A 46 -2.83 -2.50 11.33
CA MET A 46 -1.44 -2.82 11.64
C MET A 46 -1.13 -2.67 13.14
N MET A 47 -1.60 -1.61 13.79
CA MET A 47 -1.46 -1.43 15.25
C MET A 47 -2.13 -2.56 16.05
N ILE A 48 -3.24 -3.12 15.58
CA ILE A 48 -3.87 -4.27 16.23
C ILE A 48 -3.00 -5.52 16.06
N LEU A 49 -2.54 -5.81 14.85
CA LEU A 49 -1.70 -6.97 14.55
C LEU A 49 -0.36 -6.93 15.28
N THR A 50 0.20 -5.75 15.47
CA THR A 50 1.44 -5.53 16.24
C THR A 50 1.22 -5.39 17.75
N THR A 51 0.00 -5.62 18.24
CA THR A 51 -0.40 -5.56 19.66
C THR A 51 -0.33 -4.18 20.32
N LEU A 52 -0.19 -3.12 19.55
CA LEU A 52 -0.20 -1.73 20.05
C LEU A 52 -1.62 -1.24 20.37
N LEU A 53 -2.62 -1.84 19.75
CA LEU A 53 -4.03 -1.48 19.90
C LEU A 53 -4.88 -2.74 20.08
N LYS A 54 -5.85 -2.72 20.99
CA LYS A 54 -6.82 -3.81 21.12
C LYS A 54 -7.97 -3.63 20.12
N PRO A 55 -8.45 -4.69 19.47
CA PRO A 55 -9.66 -4.64 18.67
C PRO A 55 -10.89 -4.35 19.54
N THR A 56 -11.97 -3.86 18.93
CA THR A 56 -13.27 -3.74 19.59
C THR A 56 -14.01 -5.08 19.58
N SER A 57 -13.90 -5.81 18.46
CA SER A 57 -14.44 -7.17 18.31
C SER A 57 -13.64 -7.96 17.27
N GLY A 58 -13.92 -9.26 17.16
CA GLY A 58 -13.21 -10.18 16.26
C GLY A 58 -11.93 -10.72 16.89
N LYS A 59 -11.16 -11.46 16.08
CA LYS A 59 -9.91 -12.08 16.49
C LYS A 59 -8.84 -11.92 15.42
N ALA A 60 -7.58 -11.86 15.86
CA ALA A 60 -6.44 -11.94 14.95
C ALA A 60 -5.33 -12.80 15.59
N LEU A 61 -4.70 -13.62 14.75
CA LEU A 61 -3.52 -14.40 15.09
C LEU A 61 -2.34 -13.92 14.25
N VAL A 62 -1.16 -13.80 14.86
CA VAL A 62 0.10 -13.50 14.19
C VAL A 62 1.13 -14.53 14.64
N ALA A 63 1.78 -15.18 13.67
CA ALA A 63 2.70 -16.29 13.90
C ALA A 63 2.09 -17.40 14.79
N GLY A 64 0.77 -17.62 14.69
CA GLY A 64 0.00 -18.59 15.47
C GLY A 64 -0.42 -18.11 16.87
N TYR A 65 -0.11 -16.87 17.28
CA TYR A 65 -0.43 -16.33 18.61
C TYR A 65 -1.53 -15.27 18.52
N ASP A 66 -2.47 -15.31 19.47
CA ASP A 66 -3.55 -14.32 19.58
C ASP A 66 -3.01 -12.95 20.00
N VAL A 67 -3.37 -11.90 19.25
CA VAL A 67 -2.84 -10.54 19.45
C VAL A 67 -3.25 -9.89 20.77
N VAL A 68 -4.30 -10.39 21.45
CA VAL A 68 -4.79 -9.85 22.73
C VAL A 68 -4.26 -10.67 23.92
N SER A 69 -4.52 -11.98 23.92
CA SER A 69 -4.19 -12.86 25.06
C SER A 69 -2.73 -13.31 25.07
N GLN A 70 -2.06 -13.33 23.91
CA GLN A 70 -0.68 -13.78 23.74
C GLN A 70 0.23 -12.68 23.15
N ALA A 71 -0.04 -11.42 23.48
CA ALA A 71 0.65 -10.26 22.91
C ALA A 71 2.19 -10.29 23.08
N LYS A 72 2.70 -10.89 24.18
CA LYS A 72 4.14 -11.06 24.39
C LYS A 72 4.76 -11.98 23.34
N GLN A 73 4.12 -13.11 23.07
CA GLN A 73 4.56 -14.08 22.06
C GLN A 73 4.50 -13.46 20.66
N VAL A 74 3.44 -12.71 20.34
CA VAL A 74 3.36 -11.96 19.07
C VAL A 74 4.58 -11.06 18.94
N ARG A 75 4.86 -10.17 19.91
CA ARG A 75 5.99 -9.23 19.85
C ARG A 75 7.36 -9.90 19.72
N GLN A 76 7.52 -11.12 20.22
CA GLN A 76 8.77 -11.88 20.07
C GLN A 76 8.96 -12.44 18.66
N ASN A 77 7.90 -12.54 17.87
CA ASN A 77 7.92 -13.13 16.53
C ASN A 77 7.74 -12.11 15.40
N ILE A 78 7.56 -10.82 15.72
CA ILE A 78 7.35 -9.77 14.73
C ILE A 78 8.47 -8.73 14.75
N GLY A 79 8.77 -8.16 13.58
CA GLY A 79 9.43 -6.87 13.42
C GLY A 79 8.40 -5.82 13.03
N TYR A 80 8.52 -4.60 13.53
CA TYR A 80 7.64 -3.51 13.15
C TYR A 80 8.44 -2.26 12.83
N VAL A 81 8.27 -1.76 11.63
CA VAL A 81 8.88 -0.51 11.13
C VAL A 81 7.75 0.46 10.86
N GLN A 82 7.76 1.55 11.57
CA GLN A 82 6.74 2.59 11.47
C GLN A 82 6.98 3.51 10.27
N GLN A 83 5.99 4.32 9.93
CA GLN A 83 6.09 5.33 8.90
C GLN A 83 7.20 6.34 9.22
N GLU A 84 7.20 6.86 10.46
CA GLU A 84 8.26 7.73 10.95
C GLU A 84 9.54 6.92 11.26
N ILE A 85 10.68 7.48 10.89
CA ILE A 85 11.98 6.86 11.12
C ILE A 85 12.32 6.92 12.62
N SER A 86 12.60 5.75 13.22
CA SER A 86 12.78 5.57 14.66
C SER A 86 14.24 5.47 15.12
N VAL A 87 15.21 5.78 14.23
CA VAL A 87 16.64 5.75 14.55
C VAL A 87 17.07 7.01 15.30
N ASP A 88 17.97 6.85 16.28
CA ASP A 88 18.58 7.96 17.00
C ASP A 88 19.66 8.62 16.11
N GLU A 89 19.49 9.91 15.83
CA GLU A 89 20.36 10.67 14.94
C GLU A 89 21.75 10.95 15.51
N TYR A 90 21.90 10.95 16.84
CA TYR A 90 23.15 11.23 17.52
C TYR A 90 24.02 9.99 17.73
N LEU A 91 23.44 8.80 17.60
CA LEU A 91 24.17 7.55 17.60
C LEU A 91 24.70 7.22 16.19
N THR A 92 25.77 6.43 16.14
CA THR A 92 26.25 5.84 14.89
C THR A 92 25.26 4.77 14.40
N GLY A 93 25.37 4.38 13.11
CA GLY A 93 24.54 3.30 12.57
C GLY A 93 24.70 2.00 13.35
N ARG A 94 25.94 1.66 13.74
CA ARG A 94 26.23 0.45 14.54
C ARG A 94 25.66 0.55 15.96
N GLU A 95 25.77 1.69 16.63
CA GLU A 95 25.21 1.89 17.98
C GLU A 95 23.69 1.80 17.99
N ASN A 96 23.01 2.34 16.98
CA ASN A 96 21.57 2.15 16.81
C ASN A 96 21.21 0.65 16.76
N LEU A 97 21.92 -0.15 15.96
CA LEU A 97 21.68 -1.59 15.87
C LEU A 97 22.03 -2.33 17.17
N ILE A 98 23.06 -1.89 17.91
CA ILE A 98 23.37 -2.45 19.24
C ILE A 98 22.23 -2.14 20.21
N LEU A 99 21.68 -0.93 20.18
CA LEU A 99 20.53 -0.56 21.01
C LEU A 99 19.32 -1.45 20.68
N GLN A 100 18.99 -1.62 19.39
CA GLN A 100 17.91 -2.49 18.96
C GLN A 100 18.15 -3.96 19.34
N ALA A 101 19.38 -4.45 19.24
CA ALA A 101 19.74 -5.80 19.68
C ALA A 101 19.48 -6.03 21.18
N ARG A 102 19.77 -5.03 22.02
CA ARG A 102 19.50 -5.09 23.47
C ARG A 102 18.01 -5.05 23.77
N LEU A 103 17.25 -4.18 23.12
CA LEU A 103 15.80 -4.06 23.28
C LEU A 103 15.07 -5.36 22.88
N ASN A 104 15.57 -6.03 21.84
CA ASN A 104 15.03 -7.32 21.39
C ASN A 104 15.66 -8.53 22.10
N HIS A 105 16.44 -8.33 23.17
CA HIS A 105 17.07 -9.39 23.99
C HIS A 105 17.90 -10.39 23.19
N ILE A 106 18.58 -9.93 22.13
CA ILE A 106 19.45 -10.80 21.32
C ILE A 106 20.64 -11.27 22.19
N PRO A 107 20.96 -12.59 22.21
CA PRO A 107 22.08 -13.11 22.95
C PRO A 107 23.41 -12.42 22.58
N LYS A 108 24.21 -12.00 23.55
CA LYS A 108 25.42 -11.19 23.33
C LYS A 108 26.39 -11.78 22.30
N HIS A 109 26.54 -13.10 22.25
CA HIS A 109 27.42 -13.79 21.31
C HIS A 109 26.94 -13.73 19.86
N LEU A 110 25.65 -13.44 19.60
CA LEU A 110 25.09 -13.31 18.26
C LEU A 110 25.04 -11.85 17.77
N VAL A 111 25.09 -10.86 18.67
CA VAL A 111 24.86 -9.44 18.32
C VAL A 111 25.83 -8.98 17.24
N LYS A 112 27.14 -9.18 17.40
CA LYS A 112 28.13 -8.72 16.42
C LYS A 112 27.86 -9.32 15.06
N LYS A 113 27.71 -10.66 14.99
CA LYS A 113 27.48 -11.39 13.74
C LYS A 113 26.23 -10.87 13.02
N ARG A 114 25.10 -10.72 13.72
CA ARG A 114 23.84 -10.26 13.12
C ARG A 114 23.92 -8.81 12.63
N ILE A 115 24.61 -7.94 13.38
CA ILE A 115 24.81 -6.55 12.96
C ILE A 115 25.67 -6.49 11.69
N ASP A 116 26.77 -7.25 11.64
CA ASP A 116 27.65 -7.25 10.47
C ASP A 116 26.90 -7.78 9.23
N GLU A 117 26.15 -8.88 9.36
CA GLU A 117 25.31 -9.45 8.28
C GLU A 117 24.23 -8.49 7.77
N ILE A 118 23.57 -7.75 8.68
CA ILE A 118 22.50 -6.83 8.26
C ILE A 118 23.05 -5.54 7.66
N LEU A 119 24.17 -5.02 8.18
CA LEU A 119 24.85 -3.85 7.61
C LEU A 119 25.35 -4.10 6.19
N GLU A 120 25.87 -5.29 5.92
CA GLU A 120 26.23 -5.71 4.57
C GLU A 120 25.01 -5.77 3.66
N LEU A 121 23.91 -6.39 4.13
CA LEU A 121 22.68 -6.55 3.36
C LEU A 121 22.06 -5.20 2.94
N ILE A 122 22.09 -4.19 3.85
CA ILE A 122 21.56 -2.85 3.59
C ILE A 122 22.59 -1.88 3.00
N GLU A 123 23.79 -2.36 2.66
CA GLU A 123 24.88 -1.56 2.07
C GLU A 123 25.25 -0.30 2.92
N LEU A 124 25.40 -0.49 4.23
CA LEU A 124 25.80 0.55 5.16
C LEU A 124 27.06 0.22 5.96
N THR A 125 27.81 -0.80 5.55
CA THR A 125 29.05 -1.24 6.23
C THR A 125 30.06 -0.11 6.34
N ASP A 126 30.31 0.65 5.25
CA ASP A 126 31.29 1.72 5.23
C ASP A 126 30.89 2.95 6.06
N LYS A 127 29.60 3.11 6.30
CA LYS A 127 29.01 4.25 7.04
C LYS A 127 28.65 3.93 8.49
N GLN A 128 28.82 2.70 8.92
CA GLN A 128 28.34 2.19 10.20
C GLN A 128 28.84 2.94 11.44
N ASN A 129 30.01 3.57 11.37
CA ASN A 129 30.63 4.30 12.47
C ASN A 129 30.42 5.83 12.39
N GLU A 130 29.71 6.31 11.36
CA GLU A 130 29.33 7.73 11.25
C GLU A 130 28.02 7.97 12.01
N PRO A 131 27.85 9.16 12.66
CA PRO A 131 26.59 9.56 13.28
C PRO A 131 25.44 9.59 12.25
N VAL A 132 24.26 9.08 12.64
CA VAL A 132 23.11 8.96 11.73
C VAL A 132 22.60 10.31 11.24
N ILE A 133 22.86 11.40 11.96
CA ILE A 133 22.53 12.76 11.50
C ILE A 133 23.15 13.08 10.13
N THR A 134 24.28 12.45 9.78
CA THR A 134 24.96 12.64 8.48
C THR A 134 24.36 11.80 7.35
N TYR A 135 23.43 10.87 7.67
CA TYR A 135 22.85 9.97 6.71
C TYR A 135 21.78 10.65 5.84
N SER A 136 21.71 10.27 4.56
CA SER A 136 20.56 10.61 3.71
C SER A 136 19.27 9.98 4.24
N GLY A 137 18.11 10.49 3.82
CA GLY A 137 16.81 9.91 4.19
C GLY A 137 16.71 8.42 3.85
N GLY A 138 17.19 8.01 2.67
CA GLY A 138 17.24 6.61 2.25
C GLY A 138 18.19 5.76 3.11
N MET A 139 19.33 6.29 3.56
CA MET A 139 20.22 5.58 4.47
C MET A 139 19.58 5.40 5.86
N ARG A 140 18.91 6.44 6.37
CA ARG A 140 18.18 6.36 7.65
C ARG A 140 17.05 5.33 7.57
N LYS A 141 16.28 5.30 6.47
CA LYS A 141 15.21 4.30 6.29
C LYS A 141 15.74 2.88 6.19
N ARG A 142 16.87 2.67 5.49
CA ARG A 142 17.55 1.35 5.45
C ARG A 142 18.01 0.90 6.83
N LEU A 143 18.57 1.81 7.64
CA LEU A 143 18.98 1.50 9.01
C LEU A 143 17.79 1.17 9.91
N ASP A 144 16.67 1.87 9.76
CA ASP A 144 15.41 1.64 10.46
C ASP A 144 14.84 0.25 10.14
N LEU A 145 14.80 -0.12 8.85
CA LEU A 145 14.44 -1.47 8.40
C LEU A 145 15.34 -2.54 9.03
N ALA A 146 16.66 -2.29 9.07
CA ALA A 146 17.62 -3.20 9.68
C ALA A 146 17.33 -3.44 11.17
N GLY A 147 16.93 -2.40 11.90
CA GLY A 147 16.51 -2.50 13.30
C GLY A 147 15.36 -3.47 13.50
N GLY A 148 14.34 -3.39 12.64
CA GLY A 148 13.17 -4.28 12.66
C GLY A 148 13.49 -5.74 12.29
N LEU A 149 14.64 -5.99 11.65
CA LEU A 149 15.04 -7.32 11.18
C LEU A 149 16.05 -8.03 12.08
N LEU A 150 16.72 -7.30 12.94
CA LEU A 150 17.91 -7.77 13.64
C LEU A 150 17.68 -9.03 14.51
N HIS A 151 16.47 -9.20 15.04
CA HIS A 151 16.10 -10.37 15.84
C HIS A 151 15.53 -11.54 15.02
N GLN A 152 15.50 -11.40 13.66
CA GLN A 152 15.00 -12.41 12.71
C GLN A 152 13.53 -12.80 12.98
N PRO A 153 12.60 -11.83 12.88
CA PRO A 153 11.18 -12.09 13.11
C PRO A 153 10.61 -13.05 12.05
N LYS A 154 9.49 -13.74 12.40
CA LYS A 154 8.73 -14.53 11.42
C LYS A 154 7.89 -13.64 10.50
N VAL A 155 7.39 -12.52 11.02
CA VAL A 155 6.57 -11.57 10.28
C VAL A 155 7.15 -10.16 10.44
N LEU A 156 7.41 -9.49 9.34
CA LEU A 156 7.82 -8.09 9.31
C LEU A 156 6.64 -7.21 8.90
N PHE A 157 6.26 -6.30 9.76
CA PHE A 157 5.25 -5.28 9.51
C PHE A 157 5.93 -3.98 9.08
N LEU A 158 5.47 -3.40 7.97
CA LEU A 158 6.00 -2.15 7.40
C LEU A 158 4.85 -1.16 7.18
N ASP A 159 4.81 -0.08 7.95
CA ASP A 159 3.79 0.96 7.79
C ASP A 159 4.31 2.04 6.86
N GLU A 160 3.79 2.05 5.62
CA GLU A 160 4.14 3.00 4.55
C GLU A 160 5.66 3.19 4.36
N PRO A 161 6.41 2.11 4.07
CA PRO A 161 7.88 2.07 4.21
C PRO A 161 8.63 3.03 3.29
N THR A 162 8.01 3.52 2.22
CA THR A 162 8.67 4.37 1.21
C THR A 162 8.09 5.77 1.10
N VAL A 163 7.19 6.15 2.01
CA VAL A 163 6.62 7.52 2.05
C VAL A 163 7.71 8.57 2.26
N GLY A 164 7.63 9.65 1.49
CA GLY A 164 8.59 10.76 1.58
C GLY A 164 9.94 10.51 0.89
N LEU A 165 10.13 9.35 0.25
CA LEU A 165 11.34 9.04 -0.51
C LEU A 165 11.15 9.35 -1.99
N ASP A 166 12.24 9.75 -2.66
CA ASP A 166 12.27 9.89 -4.11
C ASP A 166 12.16 8.53 -4.82
N ILE A 167 11.82 8.54 -6.11
CA ILE A 167 11.55 7.33 -6.90
C ILE A 167 12.74 6.35 -6.91
N GLN A 168 13.97 6.86 -7.01
CA GLN A 168 15.16 6.00 -7.07
C GLN A 168 15.42 5.32 -5.72
N THR A 169 15.31 6.08 -4.64
CA THR A 169 15.44 5.56 -3.27
C THR A 169 14.35 4.54 -2.96
N ARG A 170 13.10 4.80 -3.39
CA ARG A 170 11.97 3.88 -3.22
C ARG A 170 12.25 2.52 -3.89
N ARG A 171 12.70 2.51 -5.14
CA ARG A 171 13.06 1.27 -5.87
C ARG A 171 14.16 0.50 -5.16
N LYS A 172 15.18 1.17 -4.63
CA LYS A 172 16.22 0.52 -3.82
C LYS A 172 15.66 -0.12 -2.55
N ILE A 173 14.72 0.52 -1.85
CA ILE A 173 14.07 -0.09 -0.68
C ILE A 173 13.32 -1.37 -1.09
N TRP A 174 12.60 -1.37 -2.22
CA TRP A 174 11.93 -2.58 -2.72
C TRP A 174 12.92 -3.72 -3.01
N GLU A 175 14.07 -3.40 -3.64
CA GLU A 175 15.13 -4.39 -3.86
C GLU A 175 15.67 -4.98 -2.54
N TYR A 176 15.85 -4.14 -1.51
CA TYR A 176 16.26 -4.63 -0.19
C TYR A 176 15.21 -5.51 0.45
N LEU A 177 13.94 -5.13 0.39
CA LEU A 177 12.84 -5.94 0.93
C LEU A 177 12.75 -7.30 0.25
N ARG A 178 12.90 -7.36 -1.08
CA ARG A 178 13.00 -8.63 -1.80
C ARG A 178 14.20 -9.46 -1.40
N LYS A 179 15.39 -8.87 -1.34
CA LYS A 179 16.62 -9.57 -0.88
C LYS A 179 16.46 -10.14 0.53
N ILE A 180 15.82 -9.40 1.43
CA ILE A 180 15.52 -9.83 2.80
C ILE A 180 14.53 -10.99 2.80
N HIS A 181 13.45 -10.85 2.06
CA HIS A 181 12.44 -11.89 1.90
C HIS A 181 13.07 -13.19 1.37
N ASP A 182 13.82 -13.12 0.27
CA ASP A 182 14.44 -14.27 -0.37
C ASP A 182 15.49 -14.95 0.53
N LYS A 183 16.29 -14.14 1.26
CA LYS A 183 17.33 -14.65 2.14
C LYS A 183 16.80 -15.36 3.39
N PHE A 184 15.71 -14.86 3.97
CA PHE A 184 15.21 -15.32 5.27
C PHE A 184 13.89 -16.09 5.20
N GLY A 185 13.22 -16.16 4.04
CA GLY A 185 11.91 -16.77 3.89
C GLY A 185 10.83 -16.10 4.75
N MET A 186 10.99 -14.83 5.01
CA MET A 186 10.20 -14.05 5.96
C MET A 186 8.86 -13.61 5.36
N THR A 187 7.79 -13.68 6.13
CA THR A 187 6.52 -13.06 5.76
C THR A 187 6.59 -11.55 5.93
N ILE A 188 6.18 -10.79 4.93
CA ILE A 188 6.12 -9.32 4.98
C ILE A 188 4.66 -8.87 4.84
N PHE A 189 4.19 -8.05 5.78
CA PHE A 189 2.91 -7.36 5.70
C PHE A 189 3.19 -5.86 5.63
N LEU A 190 2.89 -5.24 4.48
CA LEU A 190 3.12 -3.81 4.30
C LEU A 190 1.81 -3.06 4.04
N SER A 191 1.68 -1.87 4.63
CA SER A 191 0.67 -0.91 4.25
C SER A 191 1.24 0.07 3.23
N THR A 192 0.43 0.45 2.26
CA THR A 192 0.82 1.47 1.28
C THR A 192 -0.41 2.15 0.67
N HIS A 193 -0.20 3.34 0.15
CA HIS A 193 -1.14 4.00 -0.77
C HIS A 193 -0.52 4.17 -2.18
N TYR A 194 0.70 3.65 -2.40
CA TYR A 194 1.36 3.66 -3.69
C TYR A 194 1.07 2.37 -4.46
N MET A 195 0.34 2.50 -5.59
CA MET A 195 -0.01 1.37 -6.45
C MET A 195 1.24 0.70 -7.03
N GLU A 196 2.25 1.50 -7.43
CA GLU A 196 3.50 0.99 -7.97
C GLU A 196 4.26 0.12 -6.95
N GLU A 197 4.22 0.46 -5.65
CA GLU A 197 4.81 -0.35 -4.59
C GLU A 197 4.09 -1.69 -4.45
N ALA A 198 2.76 -1.67 -4.38
CA ALA A 198 1.95 -2.87 -4.27
C ALA A 198 2.14 -3.79 -5.51
N ASP A 199 2.16 -3.21 -6.72
CA ASP A 199 2.30 -3.96 -7.98
C ASP A 199 3.68 -4.63 -8.13
N ASN A 200 4.75 -3.92 -7.71
CA ASN A 200 6.11 -4.42 -7.88
C ASN A 200 6.58 -5.33 -6.75
N LEU A 201 6.04 -5.21 -5.55
CA LEU A 201 6.59 -5.88 -4.37
C LEU A 201 5.72 -7.03 -3.85
N CYS A 202 4.39 -6.93 -3.97
CA CYS A 202 3.48 -7.84 -3.29
C CYS A 202 3.08 -9.05 -4.14
N ASP A 203 2.99 -10.22 -3.51
CA ASP A 203 2.44 -11.43 -4.12
C ASP A 203 0.90 -11.35 -4.18
N ARG A 204 0.28 -10.86 -3.09
CA ARG A 204 -1.13 -10.53 -3.00
C ARG A 204 -1.32 -9.20 -2.32
N ILE A 205 -2.42 -8.55 -2.68
CA ILE A 205 -2.85 -7.28 -2.07
C ILE A 205 -4.29 -7.37 -1.58
N GLY A 206 -4.56 -6.69 -0.47
CA GLY A 206 -5.91 -6.42 0.00
C GLY A 206 -6.21 -4.94 -0.17
N ILE A 207 -7.18 -4.60 -0.99
CA ILE A 207 -7.65 -3.21 -1.13
C ILE A 207 -8.62 -2.93 0.00
N ILE A 208 -8.30 -1.92 0.82
CA ILE A 208 -9.16 -1.46 1.91
C ILE A 208 -9.64 -0.04 1.64
N ASP A 209 -10.94 0.19 1.87
CA ASP A 209 -11.54 1.52 1.84
C ASP A 209 -12.65 1.61 2.90
N TYR A 210 -12.75 2.76 3.59
CA TYR A 210 -13.70 2.99 4.68
C TYR A 210 -13.74 1.87 5.75
N GLY A 211 -12.58 1.31 6.08
CA GLY A 211 -12.45 0.25 7.09
C GLY A 211 -12.88 -1.12 6.62
N GLN A 212 -13.23 -1.31 5.36
CA GLN A 212 -13.68 -2.58 4.78
C GLN A 212 -12.76 -3.05 3.67
N ILE A 213 -12.49 -4.35 3.61
CA ILE A 213 -11.75 -4.96 2.50
C ILE A 213 -12.69 -5.07 1.30
N GLN A 214 -12.28 -4.50 0.17
CA GLN A 214 -13.03 -4.52 -1.08
C GLN A 214 -12.70 -5.76 -1.91
N VAL A 215 -11.43 -6.14 -1.98
CA VAL A 215 -10.94 -7.30 -2.73
C VAL A 215 -9.59 -7.75 -2.20
N ILE A 216 -9.30 -9.05 -2.30
CA ILE A 216 -7.97 -9.64 -2.01
C ILE A 216 -7.61 -10.57 -3.16
N ASP A 217 -6.53 -10.27 -3.87
CA ASP A 217 -5.96 -11.16 -4.91
C ASP A 217 -4.51 -10.74 -5.25
N SER A 218 -3.89 -11.43 -6.21
CA SER A 218 -2.63 -10.97 -6.78
C SER A 218 -2.85 -9.72 -7.64
N PRO A 219 -1.87 -8.79 -7.73
CA PRO A 219 -1.95 -7.64 -8.61
C PRO A 219 -2.32 -8.01 -10.05
N GLN A 220 -1.73 -9.09 -10.55
CA GLN A 220 -1.98 -9.54 -11.93
C GLN A 220 -3.40 -10.06 -12.12
N THR A 221 -3.94 -10.84 -11.17
CA THR A 221 -5.33 -11.35 -11.25
C THR A 221 -6.32 -10.19 -11.24
N MET A 222 -6.10 -9.20 -10.38
CA MET A 222 -6.96 -8.02 -10.30
C MET A 222 -6.95 -7.21 -11.60
N LYS A 223 -5.78 -6.98 -12.19
CA LYS A 223 -5.66 -6.29 -13.48
C LYS A 223 -6.36 -7.07 -14.60
N ASN A 224 -6.17 -8.38 -14.68
CA ASN A 224 -6.80 -9.23 -15.69
C ASN A 224 -8.34 -9.26 -15.56
N ALA A 225 -8.88 -9.11 -14.34
CA ALA A 225 -10.34 -9.06 -14.12
C ALA A 225 -10.99 -7.85 -14.80
N LEU A 226 -10.30 -6.72 -14.90
CA LEU A 226 -10.80 -5.52 -15.60
C LEU A 226 -10.80 -5.69 -17.14
N GLY A 227 -9.91 -6.50 -17.68
CA GLY A 227 -9.70 -6.68 -19.12
C GLY A 227 -8.21 -6.68 -19.44
N ASN A 228 -7.88 -6.89 -20.70
CA ASN A 228 -6.48 -6.89 -21.12
C ASN A 228 -5.98 -5.50 -21.54
N GLU A 229 -6.92 -4.60 -21.84
CA GLU A 229 -6.64 -3.28 -22.43
C GLU A 229 -7.61 -2.23 -21.89
N VAL A 230 -7.08 -1.04 -21.66
CA VAL A 230 -7.83 0.14 -21.17
C VAL A 230 -7.78 1.22 -22.25
N ILE A 231 -8.94 1.65 -22.70
CA ILE A 231 -9.09 2.76 -23.63
C ILE A 231 -9.52 3.98 -22.83
N THR A 232 -8.68 5.00 -22.77
CA THR A 232 -9.05 6.28 -22.15
C THR A 232 -9.19 7.34 -23.24
N PHE A 233 -10.32 8.04 -23.25
CA PHE A 233 -10.54 9.13 -24.20
C PHE A 233 -11.31 10.28 -23.57
N THR A 234 -11.09 11.48 -24.12
CA THR A 234 -11.80 12.70 -23.70
C THR A 234 -12.69 13.22 -24.84
N ILE A 235 -13.86 13.73 -24.46
CA ILE A 235 -14.83 14.29 -25.39
C ILE A 235 -15.17 15.72 -25.01
N SER A 236 -15.64 16.50 -25.99
CA SER A 236 -16.17 17.84 -25.72
C SER A 236 -17.48 17.75 -24.93
N ASN A 237 -17.66 18.61 -23.95
CA ASN A 237 -18.76 18.58 -22.98
C ASN A 237 -20.14 18.67 -23.66
N ASN A 238 -20.90 17.57 -23.55
CA ASN A 238 -22.32 17.52 -23.86
C ASN A 238 -22.95 16.34 -23.13
N ASP A 239 -23.46 16.59 -21.93
CA ASP A 239 -23.84 15.54 -20.96
C ASP A 239 -24.93 14.58 -21.48
N GLU A 240 -25.90 15.07 -22.25
CA GLU A 240 -26.96 14.22 -22.78
C GLU A 240 -26.46 13.26 -23.85
N LYS A 241 -25.64 13.74 -24.77
CA LYS A 241 -25.02 12.92 -25.82
C LYS A 241 -23.99 11.94 -25.26
N LYS A 242 -23.28 12.34 -24.18
CA LYS A 242 -22.31 11.50 -23.46
C LYS A 242 -22.97 10.25 -22.91
N SER A 243 -24.11 10.38 -22.25
CA SER A 243 -24.86 9.26 -21.67
C SER A 243 -25.29 8.24 -22.72
N ASN A 244 -25.76 8.72 -23.88
CA ASN A 244 -26.14 7.87 -25.00
C ASN A 244 -24.94 7.14 -25.61
N LEU A 245 -23.79 7.83 -25.75
CA LEU A 245 -22.56 7.22 -26.25
C LEU A 245 -22.08 6.11 -25.32
N ILE A 246 -22.05 6.35 -24.00
CA ILE A 246 -21.63 5.38 -22.99
C ILE A 246 -22.53 4.14 -23.03
N SER A 247 -23.85 4.33 -23.13
CA SER A 247 -24.80 3.21 -23.21
C SER A 247 -24.51 2.33 -24.42
N LYS A 248 -24.19 2.93 -25.60
CA LYS A 248 -23.86 2.17 -26.80
C LYS A 248 -22.50 1.50 -26.73
N ILE A 249 -21.51 2.12 -26.09
CA ILE A 249 -20.20 1.48 -25.89
C ILE A 249 -20.33 0.27 -24.97
N LYS A 250 -21.21 0.32 -23.95
CA LYS A 250 -21.48 -0.83 -23.05
C LYS A 250 -22.07 -2.05 -23.76
N GLU A 251 -22.74 -1.86 -24.92
CA GLU A 251 -23.32 -2.95 -25.71
C GLU A 251 -22.26 -3.70 -26.56
N ILE A 252 -21.02 -3.19 -26.65
CA ILE A 252 -19.96 -3.83 -27.45
C ILE A 252 -19.46 -5.10 -26.73
N GLU A 253 -19.44 -6.23 -27.43
CA GLU A 253 -19.09 -7.56 -26.91
C GLU A 253 -17.78 -7.61 -26.11
N TYR A 254 -16.77 -6.85 -26.52
CA TYR A 254 -15.43 -6.85 -25.89
C TYR A 254 -15.29 -5.87 -24.74
N VAL A 255 -16.28 -5.06 -24.44
CA VAL A 255 -16.29 -4.09 -23.34
C VAL A 255 -16.75 -4.78 -22.07
N LYS A 256 -15.93 -4.69 -21.01
CA LYS A 256 -16.23 -5.27 -19.69
C LYS A 256 -16.85 -4.24 -18.74
N ASP A 257 -16.28 -3.05 -18.69
CA ASP A 257 -16.75 -1.97 -17.82
C ASP A 257 -16.41 -0.59 -18.39
N ILE A 258 -17.10 0.44 -17.91
CA ILE A 258 -16.85 1.84 -18.30
C ILE A 258 -16.93 2.70 -17.05
N THR A 259 -15.90 3.50 -16.83
CA THR A 259 -15.87 4.54 -15.78
C THR A 259 -15.77 5.93 -16.41
N THR A 260 -16.27 6.94 -15.71
CA THR A 260 -16.25 8.33 -16.19
C THR A 260 -15.72 9.26 -15.11
N ASN A 261 -14.82 10.17 -15.52
CA ASN A 261 -14.29 11.20 -14.63
C ASN A 261 -14.26 12.53 -15.38
N GLY A 262 -15.21 13.43 -15.06
CA GLY A 262 -15.36 14.70 -15.78
C GLY A 262 -15.58 14.51 -17.29
N GLU A 263 -14.67 15.05 -18.11
CA GLU A 263 -14.67 14.88 -19.58
C GLU A 263 -14.05 13.56 -20.04
N GLY A 264 -13.38 12.83 -19.15
CA GLY A 264 -12.71 11.56 -19.43
C GLY A 264 -13.68 10.38 -19.38
N ILE A 265 -13.51 9.44 -20.31
CA ILE A 265 -14.18 8.14 -20.34
C ILE A 265 -13.11 7.07 -20.43
N THR A 266 -13.15 6.10 -19.51
CA THR A 266 -12.25 4.95 -19.47
C THR A 266 -13.07 3.70 -19.73
N VAL A 267 -12.70 2.95 -20.77
CA VAL A 267 -13.36 1.71 -21.21
C VAL A 267 -12.40 0.55 -20.98
N PHE A 268 -12.82 -0.41 -20.18
CA PHE A 268 -12.09 -1.66 -19.94
C PHE A 268 -12.52 -2.69 -20.97
N SER A 269 -11.56 -3.27 -21.69
CA SER A 269 -11.84 -4.14 -22.81
C SER A 269 -10.91 -5.36 -22.85
N SER A 270 -11.43 -6.48 -23.37
CA SER A 270 -10.60 -7.64 -23.70
C SER A 270 -9.85 -7.48 -25.02
N LYS A 271 -10.31 -6.59 -25.91
CA LYS A 271 -9.75 -6.32 -27.25
C LYS A 271 -9.91 -4.85 -27.61
N GLY A 272 -9.17 -3.98 -26.97
CA GLY A 272 -9.28 -2.52 -27.15
C GLY A 272 -8.97 -2.06 -28.56
N THR A 273 -8.04 -2.71 -29.26
CA THR A 273 -7.71 -2.42 -30.65
C THR A 273 -8.91 -2.60 -31.60
N GLU A 274 -9.81 -3.55 -31.31
CA GLU A 274 -11.04 -3.76 -32.07
C GLU A 274 -12.15 -2.77 -31.66
N VAL A 275 -12.15 -2.34 -30.39
CA VAL A 275 -13.16 -1.43 -29.83
C VAL A 275 -12.93 0.03 -30.24
N ILE A 276 -11.68 0.48 -30.39
CA ILE A 276 -11.35 1.86 -30.75
C ILE A 276 -12.04 2.34 -32.02
N PRO A 277 -11.99 1.61 -33.17
CA PRO A 277 -12.70 2.02 -34.38
C PRO A 277 -14.21 2.18 -34.17
N ILE A 278 -14.82 1.31 -33.35
CA ILE A 278 -16.25 1.35 -33.05
C ILE A 278 -16.58 2.61 -32.22
N ILE A 279 -15.73 2.96 -31.24
CA ILE A 279 -15.88 4.19 -30.46
C ILE A 279 -15.85 5.41 -31.36
N PHE A 280 -14.93 5.48 -32.33
CA PHE A 280 -14.89 6.58 -33.30
C PHE A 280 -16.16 6.66 -34.18
N GLN A 281 -16.64 5.53 -34.66
CA GLN A 281 -17.87 5.47 -35.48
C GLN A 281 -19.09 5.93 -34.66
N LEU A 282 -19.26 5.44 -33.43
CA LEU A 282 -20.33 5.86 -32.53
C LEU A 282 -20.23 7.34 -32.18
N SER A 283 -19.06 7.83 -31.82
CA SER A 283 -18.86 9.25 -31.51
C SER A 283 -19.23 10.15 -32.67
N SER A 284 -18.82 9.78 -33.87
CA SER A 284 -19.18 10.52 -35.11
C SER A 284 -20.68 10.53 -35.36
N SER A 285 -21.39 9.40 -35.15
CA SER A 285 -22.85 9.31 -35.33
C SER A 285 -23.64 10.19 -34.37
N PHE A 286 -23.13 10.41 -33.14
CA PHE A 286 -23.70 11.34 -32.17
C PHE A 286 -23.22 12.79 -32.33
N GLY A 287 -22.32 13.06 -33.32
CA GLY A 287 -21.69 14.36 -33.50
C GLY A 287 -20.82 14.80 -32.35
N ILE A 288 -20.17 13.82 -31.66
CA ILE A 288 -19.25 14.04 -30.56
C ILE A 288 -17.83 13.99 -31.12
N LYS A 289 -17.03 15.00 -30.82
CA LYS A 289 -15.60 15.04 -31.16
C LYS A 289 -14.77 14.44 -30.04
N ILE A 290 -13.94 13.45 -30.39
CA ILE A 290 -12.91 12.90 -29.47
C ILE A 290 -11.70 13.84 -29.52
N ASN A 291 -11.26 14.35 -28.36
CA ASN A 291 -10.13 15.26 -28.27
C ASN A 291 -8.81 14.50 -28.09
N SER A 292 -8.83 13.42 -27.36
CA SER A 292 -7.68 12.52 -27.16
C SER A 292 -8.17 11.08 -26.98
N ILE A 293 -7.35 10.11 -27.37
CA ILE A 293 -7.57 8.69 -27.10
C ILE A 293 -6.24 8.01 -26.86
N SER A 294 -6.17 7.12 -25.88
CA SER A 294 -5.02 6.28 -25.57
C SER A 294 -5.45 4.84 -25.30
N LEU A 295 -4.56 3.90 -25.59
CA LEU A 295 -4.69 2.49 -25.29
C LEU A 295 -3.53 2.07 -24.39
N THR A 296 -3.85 1.52 -23.23
CA THR A 296 -2.87 1.09 -22.23
C THR A 296 -3.24 -0.28 -21.67
N GLN A 297 -2.34 -0.88 -20.90
CA GLN A 297 -2.68 -2.05 -20.09
C GLN A 297 -3.28 -1.57 -18.75
N PRO A 298 -4.17 -2.38 -18.13
CA PRO A 298 -4.73 -2.06 -16.82
C PRO A 298 -3.64 -1.90 -15.75
N THR A 299 -3.80 -0.89 -14.93
CA THR A 299 -2.96 -0.61 -13.77
C THR A 299 -3.70 -0.93 -12.48
N LEU A 300 -3.01 -0.95 -11.34
CA LEU A 300 -3.68 -1.05 -10.04
C LEU A 300 -4.49 0.21 -9.68
N ASP A 301 -4.17 1.37 -10.27
CA ASP A 301 -4.99 2.58 -10.15
C ASP A 301 -6.38 2.34 -10.77
N ASP A 302 -6.43 1.73 -11.95
CA ASP A 302 -7.69 1.36 -12.62
C ASP A 302 -8.49 0.34 -11.79
N VAL A 303 -7.80 -0.65 -11.20
CA VAL A 303 -8.42 -1.62 -10.27
C VAL A 303 -9.03 -0.88 -9.09
N PHE A 304 -8.27 0.00 -8.46
CA PHE A 304 -8.74 0.74 -7.29
C PHE A 304 -9.99 1.58 -7.62
N ILE A 305 -9.97 2.31 -8.74
CA ILE A 305 -11.12 3.10 -9.20
C ILE A 305 -12.34 2.22 -9.45
N SER A 306 -12.16 1.06 -10.08
CA SER A 306 -13.26 0.13 -10.36
C SER A 306 -13.93 -0.38 -9.09
N TYR A 307 -13.16 -0.72 -8.04
CA TYR A 307 -13.71 -1.23 -6.78
C TYR A 307 -14.24 -0.15 -5.83
N THR A 308 -13.68 1.07 -5.87
CA THR A 308 -14.02 2.14 -4.91
C THR A 308 -14.87 3.27 -5.52
N GLY A 309 -14.95 3.33 -6.86
CA GLY A 309 -15.65 4.39 -7.60
C GLY A 309 -14.98 5.76 -7.56
N ARG A 310 -13.73 5.84 -7.10
CA ARG A 310 -12.99 7.11 -6.99
C ARG A 310 -11.48 6.90 -7.09
N GLU A 311 -10.76 7.95 -7.49
CA GLU A 311 -9.30 7.99 -7.47
C GLU A 311 -8.76 8.10 -6.03
N LEU A 312 -7.52 7.62 -5.83
CA LEU A 312 -6.77 7.91 -4.60
C LEU A 312 -6.54 9.42 -4.54
N ARG A 313 -7.09 10.07 -3.51
CA ARG A 313 -6.89 11.51 -3.30
C ARG A 313 -5.50 11.74 -2.70
N ASP A 314 -4.65 12.47 -3.40
CA ASP A 314 -3.42 13.02 -2.85
C ASP A 314 -3.74 14.01 -1.71
N GLU A 315 -3.03 13.91 -0.59
CA GLU A 315 -3.23 14.77 0.61
C GLU A 315 -3.06 16.27 0.33
N THR A 316 -2.31 16.64 -0.71
CA THR A 316 -2.06 18.02 -1.09
C THR A 316 -3.32 18.83 -1.40
N GLU A 317 -4.34 18.23 -2.00
CA GLU A 317 -5.62 18.92 -2.26
C GLU A 317 -6.49 19.09 -1.00
N ASN A 318 -6.48 18.12 -0.09
CA ASN A 318 -7.28 18.19 1.14
C ASN A 318 -6.69 19.19 2.16
N PHE A 319 -5.37 19.32 2.22
CA PHE A 319 -4.70 20.28 3.11
C PHE A 319 -4.98 21.70 2.65
N ASN A 320 -4.98 21.96 1.36
CA ASN A 320 -5.29 23.28 0.79
C ASN A 320 -6.79 23.63 0.97
N LYS A 321 -7.71 22.71 0.73
CA LYS A 321 -9.16 22.92 0.96
C LYS A 321 -9.50 23.15 2.44
N ARG A 322 -8.86 22.41 3.36
CA ARG A 322 -9.02 22.63 4.81
C ARG A 322 -8.45 23.98 5.26
N ARG A 323 -7.32 24.39 4.69
CA ARG A 323 -6.70 25.71 4.97
C ARG A 323 -7.55 26.86 4.43
N GLU A 324 -8.11 26.72 3.25
CA GLU A 324 -9.05 27.71 2.67
C GLU A 324 -10.35 27.79 3.46
N HIS A 325 -10.94 26.66 3.88
CA HIS A 325 -12.12 26.65 4.75
C HIS A 325 -11.85 27.27 6.12
N ALA A 326 -10.71 26.99 6.73
CA ALA A 326 -10.30 27.60 7.99
C ALA A 326 -10.04 29.12 7.85
N LYS A 327 -9.46 29.54 6.71
CA LYS A 327 -9.25 30.96 6.38
C LYS A 327 -10.58 31.70 6.13
N MET A 328 -11.50 31.06 5.43
CA MET A 328 -12.85 31.62 5.19
C MET A 328 -13.69 31.72 6.47
N LYS A 329 -13.58 30.76 7.40
CA LYS A 329 -14.23 30.85 8.73
C LYS A 329 -13.67 31.98 9.58
N ARG A 330 -12.35 32.28 9.50
CA ARG A 330 -11.73 33.40 10.23
C ARG A 330 -12.05 34.78 9.63
N LEU A 331 -12.41 34.84 8.36
CA LEU A 331 -12.84 36.09 7.70
C LEU A 331 -14.33 36.41 7.88
N ARG A 332 -15.11 35.47 8.44
CA ARG A 332 -16.57 35.62 8.72
C ARG A 332 -16.89 35.72 10.23
N ALA A 333 -15.88 35.69 11.08
CA ALA A 333 -15.96 35.94 12.52
C ALA A 333 -15.24 37.26 12.87
#